data_427ec2a0735607b073ce52d1ce05aaad
#
_entry.id   427ec2a0735607b073ce52d1ce05aaad
#
_cell.length_a   1.000
_cell.length_b   1.000
_cell.length_c   1.000
_cell.angle_alpha   90.00
_cell.angle_beta   90.00
_cell.angle_gamma   90.00
#
_symmetry.space_group_name_H-M   'P 1'
#
loop_
_entity.id
_entity.type
_entity.pdbx_description
1 polymer ?
#
loop_
_entity_poly.entity_id
_entity_poly.type
_entity_poly.pdbx_seq_one_letter_code
_entity_poly.pdbx_strand_id
1 'polypeptide(L)'
;MMSLCLTSCAENSMANEPEPPRQSTVSGTIPALYIETENRAPIVSKTEYLNATYWLDPMGAADVSPLGSEAEPLAMQIRGRGHSSWKGDKKPYKIKFERKTALMGMPENKHWALLKPVESTVAGLQMGKLMGMAWTPSFRPVEVVLNGDYIGLYFLTETIRIDENRVNIHKQQDKETDPERITGGWLVEVDNYHDENQITIPECSRWSLTLRYHSPEALSATQRQWLTDVFKAINAAIYAKDKTSTAWENYIDTESMARFFILQEVMDNSDGFHGSFYLHKDLAKGAKWVAGPVWDLSCCNREKTDYTFRMKVSYGFTPHWIGELIQYDSFCQAVERVWNKVYPTRLQEVYDQIDETILPLGSAWANNCVRWNEDPNLTALLRAERIKGAIRRNMEWFDSHLPASPFTSVQMPPADVPVCVFNLQGICIGRYNSQAEALSNLKKGIYIINRRKIKIE
;
A
#
# COMPACT_ATOMS: atom_id res chain seq x y z
N MET A 1 5.73 45.62 71.42
CA MET A 1 6.40 44.35 71.07
C MET A 1 5.33 43.42 70.56
N MET A 2 5.19 43.29 69.26
CA MET A 2 4.19 42.43 68.59
C MET A 2 4.91 41.14 68.18
N SER A 3 4.42 40.02 68.71
CA SER A 3 4.87 38.68 68.36
C SER A 3 4.05 38.17 67.17
N LEU A 4 4.68 37.96 66.04
CA LEU A 4 4.06 37.31 64.89
C LEU A 4 4.13 35.77 65.07
N CYS A 5 2.95 35.17 65.15
CA CYS A 5 2.82 33.72 64.99
C CYS A 5 2.80 33.38 63.50
N LEU A 6 3.78 32.63 63.04
CA LEU A 6 3.77 31.98 61.73
C LEU A 6 3.13 30.58 61.88
N THR A 7 1.91 30.47 61.35
CA THR A 7 1.23 29.14 61.15
C THR A 7 1.72 28.56 59.85
N SER A 8 2.46 27.45 59.91
CA SER A 8 2.84 26.65 58.76
C SER A 8 1.66 25.83 58.27
N CYS A 9 1.18 26.10 57.08
CA CYS A 9 0.30 25.22 56.33
C CYS A 9 1.12 24.05 55.75
N ALA A 10 0.92 22.87 56.31
CA ALA A 10 1.39 21.64 55.68
C ALA A 10 0.44 21.32 54.49
N GLU A 11 0.91 21.49 53.28
CA GLU A 11 0.25 20.93 52.08
C GLU A 11 0.41 19.40 52.10
N ASN A 12 -0.68 18.69 52.34
CA ASN A 12 -0.79 17.25 52.12
C ASN A 12 -0.79 17.03 50.60
N SER A 13 0.37 16.72 50.01
CA SER A 13 0.45 16.11 48.70
C SER A 13 -0.06 14.67 48.82
N MET A 14 -1.34 14.45 48.54
CA MET A 14 -1.84 13.10 48.22
C MET A 14 -1.08 12.68 46.93
N ALA A 15 -0.10 11.81 47.09
CA ALA A 15 0.46 11.07 45.99
C ALA A 15 -0.68 10.27 45.34
N ASN A 16 -1.07 10.62 44.13
CA ASN A 16 -1.98 9.80 43.33
C ASN A 16 -1.32 8.42 43.21
N GLU A 17 -1.87 7.42 43.88
CA GLU A 17 -1.54 6.05 43.54
C GLU A 17 -1.88 5.84 42.06
N PRO A 18 -0.98 5.21 41.25
CA PRO A 18 -1.27 4.94 39.87
C PRO A 18 -2.57 4.14 39.80
N GLU A 19 -3.56 4.62 39.06
CA GLU A 19 -4.78 3.84 38.79
C GLU A 19 -4.36 2.47 38.28
N PRO A 20 -4.96 1.38 38.79
CA PRO A 20 -4.68 0.04 38.30
C PRO A 20 -4.94 0.02 36.80
N PRO A 21 -4.09 -0.66 35.99
CA PRO A 21 -4.22 -0.66 34.55
C PRO A 21 -5.64 -1.10 34.20
N ARG A 22 -6.37 -0.22 33.50
CA ARG A 22 -7.72 -0.54 33.04
C ARG A 22 -7.61 -1.78 32.17
N GLN A 23 -8.20 -2.89 32.57
CA GLN A 23 -8.27 -4.09 31.75
C GLN A 23 -9.08 -3.75 30.51
N SER A 24 -8.42 -3.60 29.38
CA SER A 24 -9.07 -3.46 28.10
C SER A 24 -9.64 -4.82 27.68
N THR A 25 -10.90 -4.83 27.28
CA THR A 25 -11.61 -6.03 26.82
C THR A 25 -12.09 -5.84 25.40
N VAL A 26 -12.54 -6.91 24.75
CA VAL A 26 -13.21 -6.80 23.44
C VAL A 26 -14.40 -5.85 23.54
N SER A 27 -14.59 -5.04 22.50
CA SER A 27 -15.65 -4.03 22.45
C SER A 27 -17.05 -4.64 22.29
N GLY A 28 -17.13 -5.83 21.73
CA GLY A 28 -18.40 -6.48 21.35
C GLY A 28 -19.08 -5.82 20.14
N THR A 29 -18.38 -4.94 19.39
CA THR A 29 -18.96 -4.22 18.25
C THR A 29 -18.45 -4.72 16.90
N ILE A 30 -17.36 -5.48 16.90
CA ILE A 30 -16.77 -6.11 15.71
C ILE A 30 -16.32 -7.53 16.07
N PRO A 31 -16.10 -8.43 15.10
CA PRO A 31 -15.68 -9.79 15.36
C PRO A 31 -14.41 -9.88 16.20
N ALA A 32 -14.36 -10.92 17.06
CA ALA A 32 -13.22 -11.21 17.91
C ALA A 32 -12.58 -12.55 17.54
N LEU A 33 -11.26 -12.54 17.33
CA LEU A 33 -10.45 -13.73 17.08
C LEU A 33 -9.68 -14.10 18.34
N TYR A 34 -9.97 -15.26 18.87
CA TYR A 34 -9.30 -15.84 20.03
C TYR A 34 -8.24 -16.83 19.55
N ILE A 35 -7.06 -16.74 20.12
CA ILE A 35 -5.90 -17.57 19.76
C ILE A 35 -5.24 -18.08 21.03
N GLU A 36 -5.05 -19.39 21.11
CA GLU A 36 -4.31 -20.03 22.20
C GLU A 36 -3.11 -20.77 21.61
N THR A 37 -1.89 -20.32 21.94
CA THR A 37 -0.66 -21.01 21.55
C THR A 37 -0.46 -22.27 22.40
N GLU A 38 0.18 -23.28 21.85
CA GLU A 38 0.52 -24.49 22.57
C GLU A 38 1.30 -24.15 23.86
N ASN A 39 0.81 -24.65 25.00
CA ASN A 39 1.33 -24.34 26.34
C ASN A 39 1.38 -22.83 26.68
N ARG A 40 0.58 -22.02 26.04
CA ARG A 40 0.60 -20.54 26.14
C ARG A 40 1.98 -19.93 25.86
N ALA A 41 2.78 -20.60 25.00
CA ALA A 41 4.13 -20.15 24.67
C ALA A 41 4.13 -18.77 24.01
N PRO A 42 5.06 -17.87 24.36
CA PRO A 42 5.17 -16.57 23.75
C PRO A 42 5.64 -16.67 22.29
N ILE A 43 5.10 -15.83 21.41
CA ILE A 43 5.48 -15.79 20.00
C ILE A 43 6.72 -14.88 19.87
N VAL A 44 7.89 -15.48 19.73
CA VAL A 44 9.18 -14.78 19.68
C VAL A 44 9.89 -14.85 18.32
N SER A 45 9.51 -15.82 17.48
CA SER A 45 10.14 -16.04 16.17
C SER A 45 9.34 -15.44 15.03
N LYS A 46 10.03 -14.93 14.01
CA LYS A 46 9.46 -14.52 12.71
C LYS A 46 9.60 -15.59 11.64
N THR A 47 10.37 -16.61 11.88
CA THR A 47 10.66 -17.71 10.93
C THR A 47 9.95 -19.00 11.32
N GLU A 48 9.92 -19.31 12.60
CA GLU A 48 9.36 -20.55 13.12
C GLU A 48 7.90 -20.35 13.55
N TYR A 49 7.05 -21.28 13.14
CA TYR A 49 5.67 -21.31 13.55
C TYR A 49 5.50 -22.06 14.87
N LEU A 50 4.67 -21.48 15.76
CA LEU A 50 4.11 -22.18 16.91
C LEU A 50 2.77 -22.80 16.52
N ASN A 51 2.50 -24.01 17.03
CA ASN A 51 1.15 -24.55 16.99
C ASN A 51 0.23 -23.75 17.89
N ALA A 52 -1.00 -23.57 17.46
CA ALA A 52 -2.02 -22.85 18.18
C ALA A 52 -3.40 -23.38 17.80
N THR A 53 -4.37 -22.97 18.58
CA THR A 53 -5.79 -23.12 18.25
C THR A 53 -6.46 -21.75 18.17
N TYR A 54 -7.60 -21.69 17.49
CA TYR A 54 -8.36 -20.45 17.37
C TYR A 54 -9.87 -20.69 17.29
N TRP A 55 -10.62 -19.67 17.62
CA TRP A 55 -12.02 -19.54 17.24
C TRP A 55 -12.32 -18.08 16.91
N LEU A 56 -13.32 -17.88 16.07
CA LEU A 56 -13.82 -16.56 15.67
C LEU A 56 -15.24 -16.39 16.14
N ASP A 57 -15.46 -15.41 17.02
CA ASP A 57 -16.79 -14.95 17.43
C ASP A 57 -17.21 -13.77 16.58
N PRO A 58 -18.35 -13.85 15.88
CA PRO A 58 -18.88 -12.74 15.08
C PRO A 58 -19.24 -11.49 15.87
N MET A 59 -19.44 -11.58 17.21
CA MET A 59 -19.92 -10.49 18.05
C MET A 59 -21.19 -9.82 17.49
N GLY A 60 -22.09 -10.62 16.89
CA GLY A 60 -23.33 -10.15 16.30
C GLY A 60 -23.23 -9.59 14.89
N ALA A 61 -22.05 -9.58 14.25
CA ALA A 61 -21.90 -9.19 12.85
C ALA A 61 -22.63 -10.16 11.92
N ALA A 62 -23.68 -9.69 11.23
CA ALA A 62 -24.57 -10.53 10.41
C ALA A 62 -23.89 -11.15 9.17
N ASP A 63 -22.80 -10.55 8.70
CA ASP A 63 -22.03 -10.98 7.52
C ASP A 63 -20.84 -11.90 7.89
N VAL A 64 -20.71 -12.28 9.16
CA VAL A 64 -19.63 -13.10 9.66
C VAL A 64 -20.17 -14.38 10.28
N SER A 65 -19.74 -15.53 9.76
CA SER A 65 -20.04 -16.82 10.37
C SER A 65 -19.03 -17.16 11.46
N PRO A 66 -19.45 -17.76 12.59
CA PRO A 66 -18.54 -18.25 13.61
C PRO A 66 -17.66 -19.39 13.05
N LEU A 67 -16.43 -19.50 13.55
CA LEU A 67 -15.51 -20.56 13.23
C LEU A 67 -14.95 -21.16 14.51
N GLY A 68 -15.26 -22.42 14.75
CA GLY A 68 -14.94 -23.07 16.03
C GLY A 68 -15.67 -22.42 17.22
N SER A 69 -15.27 -22.81 18.42
CA SER A 69 -15.68 -22.22 19.69
C SER A 69 -14.60 -22.44 20.74
N GLU A 70 -14.73 -21.84 21.91
CA GLU A 70 -13.81 -22.11 23.02
C GLU A 70 -13.78 -23.59 23.40
N ALA A 71 -14.93 -24.29 23.33
CA ALA A 71 -15.03 -25.71 23.64
C ALA A 71 -14.50 -26.59 22.50
N GLU A 72 -14.58 -26.13 21.26
CA GLU A 72 -14.14 -26.86 20.04
C GLU A 72 -13.30 -25.92 19.15
N PRO A 73 -12.09 -25.55 19.59
CA PRO A 73 -11.24 -24.64 18.83
C PRO A 73 -10.62 -25.34 17.60
N LEU A 74 -10.32 -24.59 16.55
CA LEU A 74 -9.74 -25.08 15.32
C LEU A 74 -8.22 -24.96 15.35
N ALA A 75 -7.50 -25.89 14.68
CA ALA A 75 -6.06 -25.90 14.64
C ALA A 75 -5.50 -24.85 13.68
N MET A 76 -4.42 -24.18 14.08
CA MET A 76 -3.64 -23.25 13.27
C MET A 76 -2.18 -23.20 13.72
N GLN A 77 -1.40 -22.45 12.97
CA GLN A 77 -0.03 -22.08 13.33
C GLN A 77 0.12 -20.55 13.30
N ILE A 78 0.96 -20.01 14.18
CA ILE A 78 1.20 -18.57 14.30
C ILE A 78 2.69 -18.26 14.46
N ARG A 79 3.14 -17.14 13.89
CA ARG A 79 4.47 -16.60 14.10
C ARG A 79 4.49 -15.08 13.96
N GLY A 80 5.55 -14.45 14.38
CA GLY A 80 5.78 -13.03 14.12
C GLY A 80 5.97 -12.71 12.64
N ARG A 81 5.82 -11.42 12.28
CA ARG A 81 6.15 -10.88 10.96
C ARG A 81 6.59 -9.41 11.04
N GLY A 82 7.10 -8.89 9.91
CA GLY A 82 7.51 -7.51 9.74
C GLY A 82 8.95 -7.23 10.18
N HIS A 83 9.48 -6.09 9.80
CA HIS A 83 10.80 -5.59 10.18
C HIS A 83 10.69 -4.58 11.32
N SER A 84 10.52 -3.31 11.00
CA SER A 84 10.36 -2.23 11.98
C SER A 84 9.12 -2.42 12.85
N SER A 85 8.02 -2.87 12.27
CA SER A 85 6.77 -3.14 12.99
C SER A 85 6.88 -4.21 14.06
N TRP A 86 7.81 -5.16 13.92
CA TRP A 86 8.09 -6.18 14.93
C TRP A 86 8.83 -5.64 16.16
N LYS A 87 9.54 -4.51 16.04
CA LYS A 87 10.29 -3.90 17.16
C LYS A 87 9.37 -3.21 18.19
N GLY A 88 8.19 -2.74 17.78
CA GLY A 88 7.23 -2.08 18.70
C GLY A 88 6.56 -3.07 19.65
N ASP A 89 5.86 -2.58 20.68
CA ASP A 89 5.19 -3.42 21.69
C ASP A 89 4.04 -4.21 21.08
N LYS A 90 3.16 -3.58 20.33
CA LYS A 90 2.13 -4.26 19.54
C LYS A 90 2.78 -4.98 18.35
N LYS A 91 2.66 -6.30 18.31
CA LYS A 91 3.30 -7.15 17.30
C LYS A 91 2.33 -7.50 16.16
N PRO A 92 2.75 -7.46 14.91
CA PRO A 92 2.01 -8.07 13.81
C PRO A 92 2.33 -9.57 13.70
N TYR A 93 1.37 -10.36 13.26
CA TYR A 93 1.51 -11.82 13.17
C TYR A 93 1.20 -12.34 11.77
N LYS A 94 1.74 -13.52 11.46
CA LYS A 94 1.35 -14.35 10.32
C LYS A 94 0.72 -15.63 10.86
N ILE A 95 -0.48 -15.93 10.38
CA ILE A 95 -1.24 -17.11 10.77
C ILE A 95 -1.38 -18.05 9.57
N LYS A 96 -1.42 -19.33 9.85
CA LYS A 96 -1.57 -20.38 8.86
C LYS A 96 -2.54 -21.43 9.37
N PHE A 97 -3.67 -21.55 8.72
CA PHE A 97 -4.68 -22.56 9.04
C PHE A 97 -4.31 -23.93 8.48
N GLU A 98 -4.83 -24.96 9.11
CA GLU A 98 -4.64 -26.33 8.64
C GLU A 98 -5.30 -26.56 7.27
N ARG A 99 -6.45 -25.93 7.03
CA ARG A 99 -7.22 -26.01 5.78
C ARG A 99 -7.40 -24.62 5.16
N LYS A 100 -7.69 -24.57 3.85
CA LYS A 100 -8.18 -23.34 3.24
C LYS A 100 -9.49 -22.97 3.94
N THR A 101 -9.58 -21.74 4.42
CA THR A 101 -10.70 -21.23 5.21
C THR A 101 -11.07 -19.85 4.70
N ALA A 102 -12.34 -19.67 4.38
CA ALA A 102 -12.89 -18.34 4.10
C ALA A 102 -13.07 -17.59 5.43
N LEU A 103 -12.60 -16.36 5.51
CA LEU A 103 -12.67 -15.56 6.72
C LEU A 103 -13.47 -14.27 6.49
N MET A 104 -14.55 -14.11 7.23
CA MET A 104 -15.28 -12.84 7.27
C MET A 104 -15.65 -12.33 5.86
N GLY A 105 -16.12 -13.23 4.99
CA GLY A 105 -16.48 -12.94 3.59
C GLY A 105 -15.31 -12.81 2.62
N MET A 106 -14.06 -12.91 3.07
CA MET A 106 -12.89 -12.98 2.18
C MET A 106 -12.70 -14.40 1.62
N PRO A 107 -12.20 -14.55 0.37
CA PRO A 107 -11.96 -15.84 -0.26
C PRO A 107 -11.06 -16.76 0.56
N GLU A 108 -11.31 -18.06 0.47
CA GLU A 108 -10.57 -19.05 1.24
C GLU A 108 -9.07 -19.08 0.96
N ASN A 109 -8.29 -19.20 2.01
CA ASN A 109 -6.86 -19.47 1.96
C ASN A 109 -6.37 -20.03 3.28
N LYS A 110 -5.14 -20.58 3.29
CA LYS A 110 -4.48 -21.04 4.53
C LYS A 110 -3.72 -19.91 5.23
N HIS A 111 -3.26 -18.89 4.51
CA HIS A 111 -2.31 -17.90 4.99
C HIS A 111 -2.93 -16.52 5.13
N TRP A 112 -2.82 -15.95 6.31
CA TRP A 112 -3.35 -14.63 6.65
C TRP A 112 -2.32 -13.84 7.47
N ALA A 113 -2.53 -12.54 7.57
CA ALA A 113 -1.74 -11.66 8.42
C ALA A 113 -2.65 -10.88 9.37
N LEU A 114 -2.22 -10.73 10.60
CA LEU A 114 -2.78 -9.79 11.57
C LEU A 114 -1.87 -8.56 11.56
N LEU A 115 -2.33 -7.49 10.93
CA LEU A 115 -1.61 -6.22 10.80
C LEU A 115 -2.08 -5.25 11.88
N LYS A 116 -1.18 -4.38 12.32
CA LYS A 116 -1.57 -3.23 13.15
C LYS A 116 -2.58 -2.39 12.38
N PRO A 117 -3.63 -1.87 13.04
CA PRO A 117 -4.61 -1.03 12.37
C PRO A 117 -3.98 0.34 12.06
N VAL A 118 -3.91 0.69 10.78
CA VAL A 118 -3.44 1.97 10.29
C VAL A 118 -4.38 2.46 9.20
N GLU A 119 -4.81 3.70 9.28
CA GLU A 119 -5.79 4.31 8.36
C GLU A 119 -5.30 4.30 6.92
N SER A 120 -4.00 4.47 6.72
CA SER A 120 -3.38 4.43 5.38
C SER A 120 -3.49 3.06 4.71
N THR A 121 -3.56 1.96 5.49
CA THR A 121 -3.82 0.63 4.94
C THR A 121 -5.22 0.56 4.32
N VAL A 122 -6.23 1.11 5.01
CA VAL A 122 -7.61 1.17 4.48
C VAL A 122 -7.63 1.96 3.18
N ALA A 123 -7.13 3.19 3.22
CA ALA A 123 -7.12 4.10 2.08
C ALA A 123 -6.35 3.55 0.88
N GLY A 124 -5.13 3.05 1.10
CA GLY A 124 -4.27 2.58 0.02
C GLY A 124 -4.75 1.29 -0.63
N LEU A 125 -5.31 0.34 0.13
CA LEU A 125 -5.90 -0.87 -0.45
C LEU A 125 -7.18 -0.54 -1.24
N GLN A 126 -8.02 0.38 -0.76
CA GLN A 126 -9.19 0.85 -1.53
C GLN A 126 -8.77 1.59 -2.79
N MET A 127 -7.75 2.45 -2.69
CA MET A 127 -7.19 3.13 -3.86
C MET A 127 -6.63 2.13 -4.88
N GLY A 128 -5.94 1.08 -4.45
CA GLY A 128 -5.44 0.02 -5.33
C GLY A 128 -6.56 -0.68 -6.11
N LYS A 129 -7.66 -1.01 -5.44
CA LYS A 129 -8.86 -1.57 -6.08
C LYS A 129 -9.48 -0.59 -7.08
N LEU A 130 -9.65 0.66 -6.67
CA LEU A 130 -10.22 1.72 -7.50
C LEU A 130 -9.41 1.95 -8.78
N MET A 131 -8.09 1.93 -8.69
CA MET A 131 -7.19 2.07 -9.84
C MET A 131 -7.18 0.83 -10.76
N GLY A 132 -7.78 -0.28 -10.34
CA GLY A 132 -7.81 -1.51 -11.11
C GLY A 132 -6.46 -2.24 -11.13
N MET A 133 -5.76 -2.28 -9.99
CA MET A 133 -4.63 -3.19 -9.81
C MET A 133 -5.07 -4.64 -10.07
N ALA A 134 -4.22 -5.45 -10.68
CA ALA A 134 -4.55 -6.82 -11.07
C ALA A 134 -5.11 -7.67 -9.91
N TRP A 135 -4.59 -7.44 -8.72
CA TRP A 135 -5.14 -7.92 -7.47
C TRP A 135 -4.68 -6.98 -6.33
N THR A 136 -5.55 -6.80 -5.35
CA THR A 136 -5.26 -6.00 -4.15
C THR A 136 -5.75 -6.78 -2.93
N PRO A 137 -4.92 -6.95 -1.89
CA PRO A 137 -5.33 -7.65 -0.68
C PRO A 137 -6.60 -7.08 -0.08
N SER A 138 -7.50 -7.95 0.34
CA SER A 138 -8.63 -7.58 1.18
C SER A 138 -8.25 -7.74 2.66
N PHE A 139 -8.97 -7.03 3.51
CA PHE A 139 -8.79 -7.12 4.96
C PHE A 139 -10.13 -6.94 5.67
N ARG A 140 -10.19 -7.39 6.91
CA ARG A 140 -11.32 -7.16 7.83
C ARG A 140 -10.80 -6.77 9.20
N PRO A 141 -11.39 -5.76 9.84
CA PRO A 141 -11.09 -5.43 11.22
C PRO A 141 -11.50 -6.57 12.16
N VAL A 142 -10.66 -6.85 13.15
CA VAL A 142 -10.91 -7.89 14.15
C VAL A 142 -10.23 -7.52 15.45
N GLU A 143 -10.88 -7.72 16.57
CA GLU A 143 -10.24 -7.67 17.89
C GLU A 143 -9.58 -9.01 18.18
N VAL A 144 -8.41 -9.01 18.80
CA VAL A 144 -7.63 -10.23 19.04
C VAL A 144 -7.38 -10.43 20.52
N VAL A 145 -7.70 -11.65 20.99
CA VAL A 145 -7.33 -12.15 22.31
C VAL A 145 -6.31 -13.27 22.11
N LEU A 146 -5.13 -13.12 22.69
CA LEU A 146 -4.04 -14.09 22.59
C LEU A 146 -3.71 -14.65 23.97
N ASN A 147 -3.87 -15.97 24.15
CA ASN A 147 -3.63 -16.65 25.42
C ASN A 147 -4.42 -16.02 26.59
N GLY A 148 -5.64 -15.56 26.33
CA GLY A 148 -6.49 -14.90 27.30
C GLY A 148 -6.22 -13.41 27.51
N ASP A 149 -5.15 -12.85 26.89
CA ASP A 149 -4.83 -11.42 26.95
C ASP A 149 -5.40 -10.68 25.73
N TYR A 150 -6.17 -9.61 25.95
CA TYR A 150 -6.65 -8.74 24.88
C TYR A 150 -5.48 -7.95 24.31
N ILE A 151 -5.13 -8.24 23.07
CA ILE A 151 -4.03 -7.55 22.37
C ILE A 151 -4.49 -6.50 21.36
N GLY A 152 -5.77 -6.17 21.36
CA GLY A 152 -6.31 -5.00 20.65
C GLY A 152 -6.88 -5.28 19.27
N LEU A 153 -7.16 -4.19 18.57
CA LEU A 153 -7.67 -4.15 17.21
C LEU A 153 -6.57 -4.53 16.21
N TYR A 154 -6.88 -5.38 15.24
CA TYR A 154 -6.02 -5.75 14.12
C TYR A 154 -6.79 -5.69 12.80
N PHE A 155 -6.06 -5.57 11.70
CA PHE A 155 -6.58 -5.85 10.36
C PHE A 155 -6.16 -7.26 9.94
N LEU A 156 -7.13 -8.18 9.92
CA LEU A 156 -6.96 -9.52 9.37
C LEU A 156 -6.92 -9.40 7.85
N THR A 157 -5.74 -9.64 7.26
CA THR A 157 -5.43 -9.26 5.89
C THR A 157 -4.99 -10.48 5.07
N GLU A 158 -5.40 -10.55 3.82
CA GLU A 158 -4.86 -11.51 2.86
C GLU A 158 -3.36 -11.30 2.68
N THR A 159 -2.59 -12.39 2.63
CA THR A 159 -1.15 -12.32 2.31
C THR A 159 -0.92 -12.39 0.81
N ILE A 160 0.08 -11.67 0.31
CA ILE A 160 0.49 -11.77 -1.10
C ILE A 160 1.07 -13.16 -1.38
N ARG A 161 0.44 -13.90 -2.30
CA ARG A 161 0.82 -15.25 -2.73
C ARG A 161 0.26 -15.54 -4.12
N ILE A 162 0.87 -16.47 -4.84
CA ILE A 162 0.24 -17.06 -6.02
C ILE A 162 -0.83 -18.04 -5.54
N ASP A 163 -2.07 -17.76 -5.88
CA ASP A 163 -3.26 -18.56 -5.60
C ASP A 163 -4.41 -18.08 -6.50
N GLU A 164 -5.37 -18.95 -6.82
CA GLU A 164 -6.52 -18.61 -7.66
C GLU A 164 -7.34 -17.40 -7.16
N ASN A 165 -7.41 -17.22 -5.85
CA ASN A 165 -8.12 -16.13 -5.17
C ASN A 165 -7.22 -14.92 -4.83
N ARG A 166 -5.97 -14.91 -5.28
CA ARG A 166 -4.99 -13.84 -4.99
C ARG A 166 -4.26 -13.43 -6.25
N VAL A 167 -2.94 -13.56 -6.31
CA VAL A 167 -2.19 -13.35 -7.53
C VAL A 167 -2.41 -14.59 -8.41
N ASN A 168 -3.40 -14.50 -9.31
CA ASN A 168 -3.83 -15.62 -10.12
C ASN A 168 -2.97 -15.74 -11.39
N ILE A 169 -1.82 -16.38 -11.25
CA ILE A 169 -0.90 -16.69 -12.33
C ILE A 169 -0.42 -18.14 -12.18
N HIS A 170 0.19 -18.69 -13.22
CA HIS A 170 0.85 -19.99 -13.15
C HIS A 170 1.80 -20.04 -11.95
N LYS A 171 1.76 -21.11 -11.18
CA LYS A 171 2.71 -21.34 -10.08
C LYS A 171 3.87 -22.18 -10.59
N GLN A 172 5.04 -21.57 -10.71
CA GLN A 172 6.26 -22.27 -11.09
C GLN A 172 6.70 -23.25 -9.99
N GLN A 173 7.28 -24.37 -10.40
CA GLN A 173 7.82 -25.35 -9.46
C GLN A 173 9.15 -24.85 -8.85
N ASP A 174 9.36 -25.24 -7.60
CA ASP A 174 10.65 -25.02 -6.95
C ASP A 174 11.75 -25.82 -7.67
N LYS A 175 12.90 -25.19 -7.85
CA LYS A 175 14.06 -25.77 -8.54
C LYS A 175 13.78 -26.25 -9.97
N GLU A 176 12.83 -25.62 -10.67
CA GLU A 176 12.54 -25.88 -12.08
C GLU A 176 13.80 -25.66 -12.94
N THR A 177 13.98 -26.50 -13.93
CA THR A 177 15.14 -26.44 -14.83
C THR A 177 14.76 -26.32 -16.31
N ASP A 178 13.48 -26.54 -16.66
CA ASP A 178 12.99 -26.41 -18.02
C ASP A 178 13.02 -24.94 -18.47
N PRO A 179 13.78 -24.60 -19.53
CA PRO A 179 13.92 -23.23 -20.00
C PRO A 179 12.60 -22.55 -20.41
N GLU A 180 11.61 -23.32 -20.85
CA GLU A 180 10.31 -22.76 -21.24
C GLU A 180 9.47 -22.43 -20.00
N ARG A 181 9.49 -23.29 -18.99
CA ARG A 181 8.70 -23.17 -17.78
C ARG A 181 9.21 -22.08 -16.82
N ILE A 182 10.50 -21.78 -16.85
CA ILE A 182 11.06 -20.71 -15.99
C ILE A 182 10.77 -19.30 -16.50
N THR A 183 10.16 -19.13 -17.67
CA THR A 183 9.89 -17.81 -18.26
C THR A 183 8.74 -17.06 -17.59
N GLY A 184 7.99 -17.71 -16.70
CA GLY A 184 6.88 -17.12 -15.95
C GLY A 184 6.53 -17.89 -14.69
N GLY A 185 5.46 -17.46 -13.99
CA GLY A 185 5.12 -18.02 -12.68
C GLY A 185 5.94 -17.37 -11.55
N TRP A 186 6.36 -16.14 -11.75
CA TRP A 186 7.19 -15.40 -10.81
C TRP A 186 6.37 -14.44 -9.95
N LEU A 187 6.69 -14.42 -8.67
CA LEU A 187 6.29 -13.37 -7.72
C LEU A 187 7.56 -12.92 -6.99
N VAL A 188 7.97 -11.68 -7.20
CA VAL A 188 9.18 -11.10 -6.62
C VAL A 188 8.86 -9.74 -5.99
N GLU A 189 9.78 -9.28 -5.15
CA GLU A 189 9.70 -7.99 -4.47
C GLU A 189 11.05 -7.28 -4.58
N VAL A 190 11.04 -6.03 -5.00
CA VAL A 190 12.19 -5.16 -4.82
C VAL A 190 12.20 -4.74 -3.36
N ASP A 191 13.24 -5.14 -2.64
CA ASP A 191 13.35 -4.91 -1.21
C ASP A 191 14.79 -4.62 -0.81
N ASN A 192 15.00 -3.56 -0.05
CA ASN A 192 16.31 -3.15 0.46
C ASN A 192 16.72 -3.85 1.76
N TYR A 193 15.84 -4.64 2.34
CA TYR A 193 16.17 -5.43 3.52
C TYR A 193 16.88 -6.72 3.13
N HIS A 194 17.91 -7.07 3.91
CA HIS A 194 18.63 -8.32 3.72
C HIS A 194 17.87 -9.45 4.43
N ASP A 195 17.21 -10.27 3.64
CA ASP A 195 16.48 -11.46 4.09
C ASP A 195 16.99 -12.71 3.36
N GLU A 196 16.53 -13.88 3.81
CA GLU A 196 16.63 -15.10 3.03
C GLU A 196 15.85 -14.96 1.71
N ASN A 197 16.16 -15.77 0.71
CA ASN A 197 15.51 -15.77 -0.60
C ASN A 197 15.70 -14.48 -1.40
N GLN A 198 16.93 -13.96 -1.41
CA GLN A 198 17.29 -12.78 -2.19
C GLN A 198 18.28 -13.08 -3.31
N ILE A 199 18.20 -12.26 -4.35
CA ILE A 199 19.20 -12.15 -5.41
C ILE A 199 19.62 -10.69 -5.50
N THR A 200 20.91 -10.44 -5.45
CA THR A 200 21.47 -9.13 -5.77
C THR A 200 21.90 -9.13 -7.23
N ILE A 201 21.35 -8.22 -8.02
CA ILE A 201 21.68 -8.03 -9.43
C ILE A 201 22.65 -6.85 -9.49
N PRO A 202 23.95 -7.11 -9.77
CA PRO A 202 24.95 -6.05 -9.84
C PRO A 202 24.74 -5.18 -11.07
N GLU A 203 25.30 -3.98 -11.03
CA GLU A 203 25.34 -3.04 -12.17
C GLU A 203 23.96 -2.58 -12.68
N CYS A 204 22.95 -2.65 -11.83
CA CYS A 204 21.67 -2.04 -12.10
C CYS A 204 21.74 -0.54 -11.80
N SER A 205 22.17 0.29 -12.77
CA SER A 205 22.46 1.72 -12.59
C SER A 205 23.63 1.98 -11.61
N ARG A 206 23.52 3.00 -10.77
CA ARG A 206 24.50 3.29 -9.71
C ARG A 206 24.47 2.30 -8.55
N TRP A 207 23.44 1.45 -8.46
CA TRP A 207 23.11 0.62 -7.31
C TRP A 207 22.78 -0.80 -7.73
N SER A 208 23.10 -1.77 -6.91
CA SER A 208 22.62 -3.13 -7.08
C SER A 208 21.11 -3.17 -6.84
N LEU A 209 20.37 -3.90 -7.65
CA LEU A 209 18.97 -4.20 -7.43
C LEU A 209 18.86 -5.47 -6.58
N THR A 210 18.24 -5.36 -5.42
CA THR A 210 17.95 -6.52 -4.57
C THR A 210 16.52 -6.98 -4.81
N LEU A 211 16.38 -8.23 -5.22
CA LEU A 211 15.12 -8.90 -5.45
C LEU A 211 14.93 -10.02 -4.43
N ARG A 212 13.84 -9.97 -3.70
CA ARG A 212 13.35 -11.07 -2.89
C ARG A 212 12.37 -11.89 -3.73
N TYR A 213 12.57 -13.18 -3.82
CA TYR A 213 11.62 -14.06 -4.52
C TYR A 213 10.68 -14.73 -3.52
N HIS A 214 9.38 -14.74 -3.85
CA HIS A 214 8.31 -15.32 -3.05
C HIS A 214 7.73 -16.58 -3.70
N SER A 215 7.84 -16.67 -5.02
CA SER A 215 7.48 -17.84 -5.80
C SER A 215 8.31 -17.86 -7.08
N PRO A 216 8.99 -18.98 -7.36
CA PRO A 216 9.13 -20.16 -6.52
C PRO A 216 9.82 -19.88 -5.17
N GLU A 217 9.65 -20.76 -4.19
CA GLU A 217 10.22 -20.60 -2.83
C GLU A 217 11.70 -21.04 -2.77
N ALA A 218 12.13 -21.89 -3.71
CA ALA A 218 13.53 -22.31 -3.86
C ALA A 218 13.95 -22.31 -5.33
N LEU A 219 15.10 -21.70 -5.63
CA LEU A 219 15.60 -21.53 -7.00
C LEU A 219 16.62 -22.59 -7.38
N SER A 220 16.51 -23.13 -8.60
CA SER A 220 17.61 -23.78 -9.30
C SER A 220 18.65 -22.73 -9.76
N ALA A 221 19.83 -23.21 -10.18
CA ALA A 221 20.82 -22.34 -10.83
C ALA A 221 20.27 -21.70 -12.11
N THR A 222 19.50 -22.45 -12.89
CA THR A 222 18.86 -21.98 -14.13
C THR A 222 17.85 -20.88 -13.87
N GLN A 223 16.97 -21.05 -12.87
CA GLN A 223 16.00 -20.04 -12.47
C GLN A 223 16.69 -18.75 -11.99
N ARG A 224 17.72 -18.89 -11.15
CA ARG A 224 18.50 -17.76 -10.64
C ARG A 224 19.18 -16.99 -11.79
N GLN A 225 19.79 -17.70 -12.73
CA GLN A 225 20.43 -17.08 -13.87
C GLN A 225 19.41 -16.34 -14.74
N TRP A 226 18.29 -16.99 -15.08
CA TRP A 226 17.24 -16.39 -15.89
C TRP A 226 16.68 -15.11 -15.23
N LEU A 227 16.37 -15.15 -13.94
CA LEU A 227 15.86 -14.00 -13.21
C LEU A 227 16.89 -12.84 -13.20
N THR A 228 18.18 -13.17 -13.05
CA THR A 228 19.27 -12.19 -13.10
C THR A 228 19.37 -11.54 -14.49
N ASP A 229 19.33 -12.35 -15.55
CA ASP A 229 19.48 -11.85 -16.91
C ASP A 229 18.29 -11.00 -17.35
N VAL A 230 17.07 -11.40 -17.02
CA VAL A 230 15.88 -10.64 -17.38
C VAL A 230 15.84 -9.29 -16.66
N PHE A 231 16.21 -9.23 -15.37
CA PHE A 231 16.22 -7.95 -14.65
C PHE A 231 17.38 -7.06 -15.08
N LYS A 232 18.52 -7.60 -15.50
CA LYS A 232 19.56 -6.82 -16.18
C LYS A 232 19.06 -6.22 -17.49
N ALA A 233 18.34 -7.00 -18.30
CA ALA A 233 17.77 -6.52 -19.56
C ALA A 233 16.69 -5.44 -19.34
N ILE A 234 15.79 -5.62 -18.38
CA ILE A 234 14.82 -4.62 -17.96
C ILE A 234 15.52 -3.33 -17.57
N ASN A 235 16.51 -3.44 -16.71
CA ASN A 235 17.25 -2.29 -16.22
C ASN A 235 17.98 -1.55 -17.35
N ALA A 236 18.65 -2.28 -18.25
CA ALA A 236 19.31 -1.69 -19.41
C ALA A 236 18.31 -0.95 -20.33
N ALA A 237 17.10 -1.49 -20.51
CA ALA A 237 16.06 -0.87 -21.32
C ALA A 237 15.51 0.41 -20.67
N ILE A 238 15.28 0.41 -19.34
CA ILE A 238 14.78 1.58 -18.61
C ILE A 238 15.82 2.70 -18.55
N TYR A 239 17.11 2.37 -18.33
CA TYR A 239 18.21 3.34 -18.25
C TYR A 239 18.80 3.69 -19.62
N ALA A 240 18.17 3.28 -20.73
CA ALA A 240 18.61 3.66 -22.05
C ALA A 240 18.68 5.20 -22.20
N LYS A 241 19.71 5.69 -22.88
CA LYS A 241 19.90 7.12 -23.14
C LYS A 241 18.81 7.68 -24.06
N ASP A 242 18.39 6.87 -25.02
CA ASP A 242 17.27 7.20 -25.90
C ASP A 242 15.93 7.03 -25.20
N LYS A 243 15.36 8.14 -24.74
CA LYS A 243 14.07 8.19 -24.04
C LYS A 243 12.86 8.17 -24.98
N THR A 244 13.07 8.09 -26.29
CA THR A 244 12.01 7.84 -27.27
C THR A 244 11.78 6.34 -27.51
N SER A 245 12.70 5.49 -27.04
CA SER A 245 12.59 4.04 -27.15
C SER A 245 11.46 3.46 -26.31
N THR A 246 10.74 2.49 -26.85
CA THR A 246 9.71 1.71 -26.16
C THR A 246 10.22 0.32 -25.73
N ALA A 247 11.52 0.07 -25.79
CA ALA A 247 12.11 -1.24 -25.55
C ALA A 247 11.78 -1.82 -24.14
N TRP A 248 11.68 -0.97 -23.12
CA TRP A 248 11.31 -1.36 -21.76
C TRP A 248 9.88 -1.91 -21.67
N GLU A 249 8.98 -1.47 -22.55
CA GLU A 249 7.58 -1.93 -22.60
C GLU A 249 7.45 -3.38 -23.07
N ASN A 250 8.50 -3.95 -23.65
CA ASN A 250 8.52 -5.39 -23.98
C ASN A 250 8.57 -6.25 -22.71
N TYR A 251 9.03 -5.71 -21.60
CA TYR A 251 9.23 -6.41 -20.34
C TYR A 251 8.16 -6.08 -19.30
N ILE A 252 7.76 -4.82 -19.21
CA ILE A 252 6.88 -4.31 -18.14
C ILE A 252 5.53 -3.89 -18.72
N ASP A 253 4.46 -4.26 -18.05
CA ASP A 253 3.13 -3.73 -18.33
C ASP A 253 3.05 -2.26 -17.92
N THR A 254 2.97 -1.39 -18.92
CA THR A 254 3.04 0.06 -18.76
C THR A 254 1.90 0.61 -17.90
N GLU A 255 0.66 0.11 -18.08
CA GLU A 255 -0.47 0.58 -17.27
C GLU A 255 -0.38 0.14 -15.82
N SER A 256 0.08 -1.09 -15.55
CA SER A 256 0.24 -1.55 -14.17
C SER A 256 1.29 -0.73 -13.42
N MET A 257 2.39 -0.39 -14.11
CA MET A 257 3.43 0.47 -13.54
C MET A 257 2.93 1.90 -13.30
N ALA A 258 2.11 2.44 -14.20
CA ALA A 258 1.48 3.74 -14.02
C ALA A 258 0.52 3.75 -12.81
N ARG A 259 -0.31 2.71 -12.65
CA ARG A 259 -1.20 2.54 -11.50
C ARG A 259 -0.43 2.47 -10.19
N PHE A 260 0.64 1.68 -10.17
CA PHE A 260 1.51 1.57 -9.00
C PHE A 260 2.15 2.93 -8.65
N PHE A 261 2.71 3.63 -9.62
CA PHE A 261 3.31 4.96 -9.44
C PHE A 261 2.31 5.95 -8.87
N ILE A 262 1.13 6.08 -9.50
CA ILE A 262 0.07 6.99 -9.05
C ILE A 262 -0.32 6.69 -7.60
N LEU A 263 -0.53 5.42 -7.28
CA LEU A 263 -0.93 5.02 -5.93
C LEU A 263 0.11 5.43 -4.89
N GLN A 264 1.39 5.17 -5.13
CA GLN A 264 2.45 5.55 -4.20
C GLN A 264 2.57 7.08 -4.05
N GLU A 265 2.38 7.83 -5.13
CA GLU A 265 2.39 9.30 -5.12
C GLU A 265 1.19 9.88 -4.36
N VAL A 266 -0.01 9.34 -4.57
CA VAL A 266 -1.23 9.77 -3.88
C VAL A 266 -1.16 9.43 -2.39
N MET A 267 -0.63 8.27 -2.04
CA MET A 267 -0.40 7.87 -0.65
C MET A 267 0.79 8.59 -0.01
N ASP A 268 1.60 9.32 -0.77
CA ASP A 268 2.87 9.88 -0.30
C ASP A 268 3.76 8.82 0.38
N ASN A 269 3.71 7.59 -0.17
CA ASN A 269 4.40 6.42 0.37
C ASN A 269 5.81 6.28 -0.20
N SER A 270 6.78 6.94 0.42
CA SER A 270 8.18 6.92 -0.06
C SER A 270 8.82 5.53 -0.02
N ASP A 271 8.36 4.66 0.87
CA ASP A 271 8.93 3.32 1.01
C ASP A 271 8.51 2.40 -0.13
N GLY A 272 7.36 2.63 -0.74
CA GLY A 272 6.82 1.82 -1.85
C GLY A 272 7.67 1.81 -3.12
N PHE A 273 8.68 2.67 -3.24
CA PHE A 273 9.57 2.68 -4.41
C PHE A 273 10.89 1.91 -4.21
N HIS A 274 11.19 1.44 -3.00
CA HIS A 274 12.45 0.75 -2.68
C HIS A 274 12.28 -0.42 -1.70
N GLY A 275 11.06 -0.65 -1.24
CA GLY A 275 10.64 -1.77 -0.40
C GLY A 275 9.18 -2.07 -0.68
N SER A 276 8.76 -3.30 -0.45
CA SER A 276 7.39 -3.75 -0.73
C SER A 276 6.91 -3.48 -2.17
N PHE A 277 7.85 -3.33 -3.11
CA PHE A 277 7.55 -3.17 -4.52
C PHE A 277 7.47 -4.54 -5.18
N TYR A 278 6.27 -5.11 -5.18
CA TYR A 278 6.00 -6.41 -5.79
C TYR A 278 5.88 -6.32 -7.29
N LEU A 279 6.35 -7.38 -7.95
CA LEU A 279 6.22 -7.63 -9.37
C LEU A 279 5.85 -9.08 -9.58
N HIS A 280 4.96 -9.35 -10.52
CA HIS A 280 4.63 -10.71 -10.88
C HIS A 280 4.57 -10.89 -12.40
N LYS A 281 4.83 -12.11 -12.87
CA LYS A 281 4.83 -12.44 -14.29
C LYS A 281 4.26 -13.82 -14.52
N ASP A 282 3.21 -13.92 -15.30
CA ASP A 282 2.61 -15.19 -15.69
C ASP A 282 3.48 -15.93 -16.75
N LEU A 283 3.21 -17.22 -16.92
CA LEU A 283 3.86 -18.07 -17.92
C LEU A 283 3.27 -17.88 -19.33
N ALA A 284 2.10 -17.27 -19.45
CA ALA A 284 1.45 -17.04 -20.73
C ALA A 284 2.37 -16.36 -21.75
N LYS A 285 2.26 -16.79 -23.02
CA LYS A 285 3.05 -16.22 -24.12
C LYS A 285 2.84 -14.70 -24.23
N GLY A 286 3.92 -13.94 -24.22
CA GLY A 286 3.87 -12.47 -24.29
C GLY A 286 3.52 -11.80 -22.95
N ALA A 287 3.37 -12.56 -21.87
CA ALA A 287 3.16 -11.99 -20.55
C ALA A 287 4.34 -11.08 -20.14
N LYS A 288 4.00 -9.92 -19.60
CA LYS A 288 4.94 -8.93 -19.10
C LYS A 288 4.98 -8.95 -17.58
N TRP A 289 5.98 -8.32 -16.99
CA TRP A 289 6.00 -8.05 -15.56
C TRP A 289 4.93 -7.01 -15.22
N VAL A 290 4.06 -7.36 -14.28
CA VAL A 290 2.97 -6.53 -13.78
C VAL A 290 3.40 -5.97 -12.43
N ALA A 291 3.31 -4.65 -12.26
CA ALA A 291 3.59 -3.97 -11.00
C ALA A 291 2.43 -4.20 -10.00
N GLY A 292 2.79 -4.55 -8.79
CA GLY A 292 1.87 -4.96 -7.73
C GLY A 292 1.97 -6.46 -7.43
N PRO A 293 1.19 -6.92 -6.44
CA PRO A 293 0.22 -6.20 -5.61
C PRO A 293 0.83 -5.12 -4.72
N VAL A 294 -0.01 -4.20 -4.23
CA VAL A 294 0.42 -3.17 -3.29
C VAL A 294 0.43 -3.71 -1.86
N TRP A 295 1.41 -3.26 -1.09
CA TRP A 295 1.61 -3.66 0.30
C TRP A 295 2.33 -2.57 1.09
N ASP A 296 2.22 -2.60 2.42
CA ASP A 296 2.91 -1.70 3.35
C ASP A 296 2.69 -0.22 3.02
N LEU A 297 1.41 0.15 2.96
CA LEU A 297 0.96 1.47 2.56
C LEU A 297 1.01 2.42 3.75
N SER A 298 1.92 3.37 3.69
CA SER A 298 1.96 4.53 4.58
C SER A 298 1.29 5.73 3.90
N CYS A 299 0.94 6.75 4.68
CA CYS A 299 0.49 8.04 4.16
C CYS A 299 1.00 9.15 5.06
N CYS A 300 1.81 10.03 4.51
CA CYS A 300 2.30 11.18 5.24
C CYS A 300 1.25 12.28 5.27
N ASN A 301 0.93 12.79 6.47
CA ASN A 301 0.03 13.94 6.65
C ASN A 301 0.82 15.27 6.63
N ARG A 302 1.64 15.45 5.60
CA ARG A 302 2.44 16.67 5.36
C ARG A 302 1.98 17.37 4.10
N GLU A 303 2.42 18.58 3.90
CA GLU A 303 2.29 19.26 2.62
C GLU A 303 3.17 18.56 1.57
N LYS A 304 2.57 18.23 0.43
CA LYS A 304 3.28 17.61 -0.68
C LYS A 304 3.87 18.71 -1.57
N THR A 305 5.20 18.77 -1.65
CA THR A 305 5.94 19.81 -2.40
C THR A 305 6.74 19.25 -3.57
N ASP A 306 6.92 17.91 -3.65
CA ASP A 306 7.64 17.24 -4.74
C ASP A 306 7.11 15.80 -4.88
N TYR A 307 7.54 15.11 -5.91
CA TYR A 307 7.25 13.69 -6.10
C TYR A 307 7.79 12.86 -4.94
N THR A 308 6.97 11.95 -4.47
CA THR A 308 7.27 11.08 -3.34
C THR A 308 8.51 10.22 -3.59
N PHE A 309 8.69 9.71 -4.80
CA PHE A 309 9.84 8.87 -5.14
C PHE A 309 11.19 9.60 -4.96
N ARG A 310 11.22 10.94 -4.99
CA ARG A 310 12.45 11.73 -4.81
C ARG A 310 12.86 11.90 -3.36
N MET A 311 11.94 11.70 -2.43
CA MET A 311 12.20 11.98 -1.01
C MET A 311 13.31 11.15 -0.40
N LYS A 312 13.38 9.86 -0.75
CA LYS A 312 14.38 8.95 -0.21
C LYS A 312 15.73 9.05 -0.91
N VAL A 313 15.82 9.76 -2.02
CA VAL A 313 17.09 10.04 -2.69
C VAL A 313 18.05 10.79 -1.76
N SER A 314 17.53 11.72 -0.95
CA SER A 314 18.32 12.44 0.06
C SER A 314 18.90 11.55 1.16
N TYR A 315 18.33 10.38 1.38
CA TYR A 315 18.82 9.37 2.33
C TYR A 315 19.68 8.26 1.68
N GLY A 316 20.04 8.42 0.41
CA GLY A 316 20.83 7.43 -0.31
C GLY A 316 20.03 6.24 -0.89
N PHE A 317 18.71 6.24 -0.75
CA PHE A 317 17.85 5.25 -1.40
C PHE A 317 17.46 5.73 -2.79
N THR A 318 17.68 4.90 -3.80
CA THR A 318 17.26 5.23 -5.16
C THR A 318 15.90 4.59 -5.44
N PRO A 319 14.87 5.36 -5.78
CA PRO A 319 13.64 4.78 -6.28
C PRO A 319 13.96 4.07 -7.59
N HIS A 320 13.88 2.74 -7.57
CA HIS A 320 14.21 1.96 -8.76
C HIS A 320 13.24 2.31 -9.90
N TRP A 321 13.79 2.67 -11.06
CA TRP A 321 13.13 2.88 -12.32
C TRP A 321 12.26 4.14 -12.46
N ILE A 322 11.50 4.56 -11.47
CA ILE A 322 10.50 5.63 -11.64
C ILE A 322 11.12 6.94 -12.13
N GLY A 323 12.28 7.33 -11.58
CA GLY A 323 13.00 8.53 -12.03
C GLY A 323 13.44 8.50 -13.48
N GLU A 324 13.60 7.32 -14.06
CA GLU A 324 13.90 7.13 -15.48
C GLU A 324 12.61 7.00 -16.30
N LEU A 325 11.62 6.27 -15.80
CA LEU A 325 10.35 6.05 -16.50
C LEU A 325 9.58 7.33 -16.78
N ILE A 326 9.58 8.29 -15.86
CA ILE A 326 8.93 9.61 -16.08
C ILE A 326 9.58 10.45 -17.18
N GLN A 327 10.72 10.02 -17.72
CA GLN A 327 11.36 10.66 -18.86
C GLN A 327 10.85 10.08 -20.20
N TYR A 328 10.14 8.95 -20.18
CA TYR A 328 9.53 8.37 -21.38
C TYR A 328 8.13 8.92 -21.59
N ASP A 329 7.87 9.41 -22.80
CA ASP A 329 6.56 9.95 -23.16
C ASP A 329 5.45 8.92 -23.05
N SER A 330 5.70 7.69 -23.47
CA SER A 330 4.75 6.59 -23.38
C SER A 330 4.31 6.29 -21.94
N PHE A 331 5.24 6.40 -20.97
CA PHE A 331 4.91 6.24 -19.57
C PHE A 331 4.09 7.42 -19.02
N CYS A 332 4.48 8.64 -19.33
CA CYS A 332 3.74 9.85 -18.95
C CYS A 332 2.31 9.82 -19.48
N GLN A 333 2.12 9.41 -20.74
CA GLN A 333 0.80 9.24 -21.34
C GLN A 333 -0.02 8.12 -20.64
N ALA A 334 0.63 7.03 -20.24
CA ALA A 334 -0.05 5.97 -19.48
C ALA A 334 -0.50 6.49 -18.11
N VAL A 335 0.33 7.25 -17.41
CA VAL A 335 -0.02 7.90 -16.14
C VAL A 335 -1.23 8.83 -16.34
N GLU A 336 -1.22 9.68 -17.35
CA GLU A 336 -2.34 10.58 -17.64
C GLU A 336 -3.63 9.81 -17.97
N ARG A 337 -3.54 8.74 -18.78
CA ARG A 337 -4.71 7.90 -19.09
C ARG A 337 -5.31 7.23 -17.87
N VAL A 338 -4.47 6.68 -17.00
CA VAL A 338 -4.92 6.03 -15.75
C VAL A 338 -5.52 7.06 -14.81
N TRP A 339 -4.85 8.19 -14.62
CA TRP A 339 -5.29 9.28 -13.75
C TRP A 339 -6.65 9.81 -14.13
N ASN A 340 -6.86 10.10 -15.40
CA ASN A 340 -8.12 10.63 -15.93
C ASN A 340 -9.32 9.68 -15.78
N LYS A 341 -9.09 8.38 -15.56
CA LYS A 341 -10.17 7.42 -15.27
C LYS A 341 -10.63 7.49 -13.81
N VAL A 342 -9.82 8.03 -12.93
CA VAL A 342 -10.05 8.01 -11.48
C VAL A 342 -10.36 9.40 -10.93
N TYR A 343 -9.59 10.40 -11.30
CA TYR A 343 -9.69 11.75 -10.75
C TYR A 343 -10.44 12.71 -11.69
N PRO A 344 -11.32 13.58 -11.18
CA PRO A 344 -11.78 13.66 -9.78
C PRO A 344 -12.99 12.75 -9.50
N THR A 345 -13.55 12.09 -10.51
CA THR A 345 -14.91 11.53 -10.50
C THR A 345 -15.11 10.40 -9.48
N ARG A 346 -14.07 9.61 -9.20
CA ARG A 346 -14.17 8.43 -8.35
C ARG A 346 -13.61 8.61 -6.94
N LEU A 347 -13.14 9.81 -6.60
CA LEU A 347 -12.57 10.09 -5.29
C LEU A 347 -13.57 9.85 -4.14
N GLN A 348 -14.85 10.13 -4.36
CA GLN A 348 -15.88 9.91 -3.36
C GLN A 348 -16.00 8.43 -2.97
N GLU A 349 -15.82 7.50 -3.90
CA GLU A 349 -15.83 6.06 -3.60
C GLU A 349 -14.77 5.68 -2.56
N VAL A 350 -13.59 6.32 -2.61
CA VAL A 350 -12.52 6.06 -1.63
C VAL A 350 -12.91 6.62 -0.26
N TYR A 351 -13.51 7.82 -0.22
CA TYR A 351 -13.95 8.44 1.03
C TYR A 351 -15.05 7.64 1.71
N ASP A 352 -16.04 7.20 0.94
CA ASP A 352 -17.13 6.37 1.43
C ASP A 352 -16.59 5.06 2.04
N GLN A 353 -15.65 4.40 1.37
CA GLN A 353 -15.03 3.18 1.87
C GLN A 353 -14.16 3.40 3.11
N ILE A 354 -13.50 4.56 3.23
CA ILE A 354 -12.77 4.93 4.45
C ILE A 354 -13.75 5.09 5.61
N ASP A 355 -14.85 5.81 5.40
CA ASP A 355 -15.87 6.04 6.43
C ASP A 355 -16.58 4.74 6.82
N GLU A 356 -17.02 3.92 5.86
CA GLU A 356 -17.63 2.62 6.09
C GLU A 356 -16.73 1.66 6.89
N THR A 357 -15.42 1.75 6.69
CA THR A 357 -14.46 0.86 7.36
C THR A 357 -14.04 1.39 8.73
N ILE A 358 -13.74 2.69 8.85
CA ILE A 358 -13.11 3.26 10.04
C ILE A 358 -14.13 3.69 11.09
N LEU A 359 -15.24 4.32 10.69
CA LEU A 359 -16.19 4.88 11.67
C LEU A 359 -16.82 3.81 12.60
N PRO A 360 -17.18 2.59 12.13
CA PRO A 360 -17.69 1.55 13.00
C PRO A 360 -16.70 1.04 14.06
N LEU A 361 -15.40 1.34 13.89
CA LEU A 361 -14.35 0.86 14.80
C LEU A 361 -14.18 1.71 16.08
N GLY A 362 -15.04 2.68 16.34
CA GLY A 362 -14.87 3.65 17.43
C GLY A 362 -14.55 3.01 18.77
N SER A 363 -15.38 2.06 19.24
CA SER A 363 -15.19 1.36 20.52
C SER A 363 -13.94 0.47 20.52
N ALA A 364 -13.73 -0.32 19.45
CA ALA A 364 -12.57 -1.19 19.33
C ALA A 364 -11.26 -0.39 19.28
N TRP A 365 -11.28 0.78 18.61
CA TRP A 365 -10.13 1.68 18.58
C TRP A 365 -9.85 2.33 19.93
N ALA A 366 -10.89 2.76 20.65
CA ALA A 366 -10.73 3.28 22.00
C ALA A 366 -10.09 2.24 22.93
N ASN A 367 -10.58 0.98 22.91
CA ASN A 367 -9.99 -0.12 23.67
C ASN A 367 -8.54 -0.41 23.27
N ASN A 368 -8.24 -0.32 21.96
CA ASN A 368 -6.86 -0.45 21.45
C ASN A 368 -5.95 0.66 21.99
N CYS A 369 -6.40 1.91 22.02
CA CYS A 369 -5.63 3.02 22.58
C CYS A 369 -5.34 2.79 24.09
N VAL A 370 -6.33 2.33 24.85
CA VAL A 370 -6.14 1.98 26.27
C VAL A 370 -5.10 0.85 26.41
N ARG A 371 -5.22 -0.21 25.61
CA ARG A 371 -4.31 -1.36 25.67
C ARG A 371 -2.85 -1.00 25.39
N TRP A 372 -2.62 -0.08 24.46
CA TRP A 372 -1.28 0.24 23.97
C TRP A 372 -0.80 1.62 24.40
N ASN A 373 -1.52 2.29 25.29
CA ASN A 373 -1.20 3.65 25.76
C ASN A 373 -1.02 4.65 24.58
N GLU A 374 -1.90 4.55 23.60
CA GLU A 374 -1.98 5.48 22.47
C GLU A 374 -2.86 6.69 22.84
N ASP A 375 -2.76 7.78 22.06
CA ASP A 375 -3.55 8.99 22.29
C ASP A 375 -5.06 8.71 22.19
N PRO A 376 -5.83 8.83 23.28
CA PRO A 376 -7.26 8.56 23.28
C PRO A 376 -8.08 9.58 22.50
N ASN A 377 -7.52 10.77 22.21
CA ASN A 377 -8.18 11.81 21.44
C ASN A 377 -8.16 11.50 19.94
N LEU A 378 -7.33 10.57 19.51
CA LEU A 378 -7.27 10.13 18.12
C LEU A 378 -8.41 9.16 17.81
N THR A 379 -9.64 9.68 17.81
CA THR A 379 -10.87 8.93 17.57
C THR A 379 -10.96 8.38 16.15
N ALA A 380 -11.85 7.41 15.91
CA ALA A 380 -12.11 6.86 14.56
C ALA A 380 -12.49 7.96 13.56
N LEU A 381 -13.34 8.92 13.97
CA LEU A 381 -13.70 10.06 13.13
C LEU A 381 -12.47 10.91 12.77
N LEU A 382 -11.65 11.28 13.75
CA LEU A 382 -10.45 12.10 13.49
C LEU A 382 -9.46 11.36 12.58
N ARG A 383 -9.34 10.06 12.73
CA ARG A 383 -8.51 9.19 11.87
C ARG A 383 -9.01 9.19 10.41
N ALA A 384 -10.32 9.01 10.22
CA ALA A 384 -10.95 9.05 8.90
C ALA A 384 -10.77 10.43 8.23
N GLU A 385 -11.01 11.51 8.95
CA GLU A 385 -10.84 12.88 8.41
C GLU A 385 -9.37 13.20 8.07
N ARG A 386 -8.43 12.77 8.89
CA ARG A 386 -6.99 12.98 8.62
C ARG A 386 -6.55 12.28 7.33
N ILE A 387 -6.92 11.01 7.15
CA ILE A 387 -6.50 10.27 5.96
C ILE A 387 -7.20 10.80 4.70
N LYS A 388 -8.49 11.13 4.75
CA LYS A 388 -9.22 11.75 3.65
C LYS A 388 -8.60 13.09 3.26
N GLY A 389 -8.27 13.92 4.26
CA GLY A 389 -7.61 15.21 4.04
C GLY A 389 -6.22 15.09 3.42
N ALA A 390 -5.43 14.09 3.84
CA ALA A 390 -4.10 13.83 3.26
C ALA A 390 -4.21 13.39 1.79
N ILE A 391 -5.10 12.43 1.50
CA ILE A 391 -5.32 11.95 0.13
C ILE A 391 -5.78 13.09 -0.78
N ARG A 392 -6.74 13.90 -0.33
CA ARG A 392 -7.24 15.04 -1.11
C ARG A 392 -6.11 15.97 -1.52
N ARG A 393 -5.31 16.44 -0.56
CA ARG A 393 -4.16 17.33 -0.85
C ARG A 393 -3.17 16.69 -1.82
N ASN A 394 -2.86 15.41 -1.63
CA ASN A 394 -1.92 14.70 -2.48
C ASN A 394 -2.46 14.54 -3.91
N MET A 395 -3.75 14.25 -4.05
CA MET A 395 -4.40 14.13 -5.37
C MET A 395 -4.47 15.49 -6.09
N GLU A 396 -4.83 16.56 -5.40
CA GLU A 396 -4.84 17.93 -5.94
C GLU A 396 -3.44 18.35 -6.40
N TRP A 397 -2.42 18.04 -5.59
CA TRP A 397 -1.04 18.29 -5.96
C TRP A 397 -0.64 17.48 -7.19
N PHE A 398 -0.92 16.19 -7.20
CA PHE A 398 -0.57 15.29 -8.31
C PHE A 398 -1.27 15.67 -9.61
N ASP A 399 -2.56 16.07 -9.57
CA ASP A 399 -3.30 16.55 -10.72
C ASP A 399 -2.64 17.77 -11.37
N SER A 400 -2.14 18.69 -10.55
CA SER A 400 -1.43 19.89 -11.02
C SER A 400 0.02 19.64 -11.45
N HIS A 401 0.57 18.45 -11.16
CA HIS A 401 1.96 18.07 -11.41
C HIS A 401 2.08 16.71 -12.11
N LEU A 402 1.15 16.40 -13.02
CA LEU A 402 1.27 15.17 -13.81
C LEU A 402 2.63 15.14 -14.53
N PRO A 403 3.33 13.99 -14.55
CA PRO A 403 4.62 13.91 -15.19
C PRO A 403 4.50 14.18 -16.69
N ALA A 404 5.39 15.03 -17.19
CA ALA A 404 5.52 15.30 -18.61
C ALA A 404 6.96 14.99 -19.03
N SER A 405 7.13 14.17 -20.05
CA SER A 405 8.45 13.83 -20.55
C SER A 405 9.15 15.09 -21.09
N PRO A 406 10.41 15.35 -20.73
CA PRO A 406 11.18 16.44 -21.32
C PRO A 406 11.50 16.19 -22.80
N PHE A 407 11.31 14.96 -23.28
CA PHE A 407 11.53 14.54 -24.65
C PHE A 407 10.24 14.47 -25.48
N THR A 408 9.12 14.89 -24.90
CA THR A 408 7.90 15.07 -25.68
C THR A 408 8.23 16.05 -26.80
N SER A 409 8.51 15.54 -27.98
CA SER A 409 8.43 16.35 -29.19
C SER A 409 7.04 16.97 -29.13
N VAL A 410 6.93 18.27 -29.28
CA VAL A 410 5.66 18.96 -29.42
C VAL A 410 4.95 18.30 -30.60
N GLN A 411 4.30 17.16 -30.36
CA GLN A 411 3.24 16.71 -31.23
C GLN A 411 2.14 17.75 -31.00
N MET A 412 2.15 18.73 -31.88
CA MET A 412 0.97 19.55 -32.09
C MET A 412 -0.19 18.55 -32.15
N PRO A 413 -1.22 18.68 -31.29
CA PRO A 413 -2.41 17.87 -31.46
C PRO A 413 -2.80 17.91 -32.93
N PRO A 414 -3.28 16.81 -33.53
CA PRO A 414 -3.72 16.82 -34.91
C PRO A 414 -4.49 18.11 -35.15
N ALA A 415 -4.19 18.81 -36.23
CA ALA A 415 -4.65 20.18 -36.47
C ALA A 415 -6.16 20.40 -36.31
N ASP A 416 -6.92 19.32 -36.20
CA ASP A 416 -8.39 19.27 -36.30
C ASP A 416 -9.11 18.75 -35.05
N VAL A 417 -8.49 18.72 -33.86
CA VAL A 417 -9.23 18.35 -32.64
C VAL A 417 -9.84 19.61 -32.02
N PRO A 418 -11.21 19.69 -31.96
CA PRO A 418 -11.88 20.82 -31.34
C PRO A 418 -11.50 20.96 -29.85
N VAL A 419 -11.17 22.17 -29.44
CA VAL A 419 -10.80 22.49 -28.05
C VAL A 419 -11.76 23.49 -27.43
N CYS A 420 -12.08 23.26 -26.15
CA CYS A 420 -12.79 24.23 -25.34
C CYS A 420 -11.79 25.05 -24.53
N VAL A 421 -11.99 26.37 -24.52
CA VAL A 421 -11.21 27.30 -23.73
C VAL A 421 -12.05 27.74 -22.54
N PHE A 422 -11.48 27.68 -21.35
CA PHE A 422 -12.13 28.12 -20.12
C PHE A 422 -11.38 29.29 -19.48
N ASN A 423 -12.09 30.16 -18.80
CA ASN A 423 -11.48 31.13 -17.92
C ASN A 423 -11.07 30.48 -16.58
N LEU A 424 -10.43 31.26 -15.69
CA LEU A 424 -9.98 30.78 -14.38
C LEU A 424 -11.13 30.39 -13.42
N GLN A 425 -12.37 30.80 -13.74
CA GLN A 425 -13.58 30.43 -13.00
C GLN A 425 -14.21 29.14 -13.54
N GLY A 426 -13.58 28.48 -14.53
CA GLY A 426 -14.10 27.24 -15.12
C GLY A 426 -15.23 27.46 -16.14
N ILE A 427 -15.51 28.71 -16.55
CA ILE A 427 -16.54 29.02 -17.55
C ILE A 427 -15.95 28.85 -18.94
N CYS A 428 -16.59 28.06 -19.80
CA CYS A 428 -16.21 27.92 -21.20
C CYS A 428 -16.45 29.23 -21.93
N ILE A 429 -15.38 29.86 -22.43
CA ILE A 429 -15.40 31.15 -23.11
C ILE A 429 -15.25 31.01 -24.64
N GLY A 430 -14.95 29.83 -25.15
CA GLY A 430 -14.86 29.58 -26.59
C GLY A 430 -14.65 28.12 -26.92
N ARG A 431 -15.08 27.75 -28.14
CA ARG A 431 -14.78 26.47 -28.77
C ARG A 431 -14.11 26.73 -30.11
N TYR A 432 -13.01 26.08 -30.36
CA TYR A 432 -12.18 26.25 -31.54
C TYR A 432 -11.92 24.89 -32.18
N ASN A 433 -11.71 24.84 -33.48
CA ASN A 433 -11.46 23.57 -34.18
C ASN A 433 -10.06 22.98 -33.89
N SER A 434 -9.14 23.83 -33.40
CA SER A 434 -7.82 23.37 -32.97
C SER A 434 -7.25 24.26 -31.86
N GLN A 435 -6.25 23.76 -31.16
CA GLN A 435 -5.53 24.54 -30.16
C GLN A 435 -4.78 25.73 -30.79
N ALA A 436 -4.25 25.57 -32.00
CA ALA A 436 -3.58 26.65 -32.72
C ALA A 436 -4.56 27.77 -33.04
N GLU A 437 -5.78 27.46 -33.50
CA GLU A 437 -6.85 28.44 -33.72
C GLU A 437 -7.23 29.14 -32.42
N ALA A 438 -7.37 28.38 -31.31
CA ALA A 438 -7.65 28.96 -30.00
C ALA A 438 -6.58 29.99 -29.60
N LEU A 439 -5.30 29.60 -29.66
CA LEU A 439 -4.17 30.45 -29.27
C LEU A 439 -4.07 31.72 -30.10
N SER A 440 -4.40 31.67 -31.41
CA SER A 440 -4.35 32.83 -32.30
C SER A 440 -5.52 33.83 -32.10
N ASN A 441 -6.64 33.36 -31.52
CA ASN A 441 -7.84 34.18 -31.35
C ASN A 441 -8.04 34.69 -29.91
N LEU A 442 -7.25 34.19 -28.94
CA LEU A 442 -7.34 34.62 -27.56
C LEU A 442 -6.58 35.91 -27.32
N LYS A 443 -7.20 36.81 -26.58
CA LYS A 443 -6.54 38.06 -26.11
C LYS A 443 -5.55 37.71 -25.01
N LYS A 444 -4.62 38.66 -24.75
CA LYS A 444 -3.73 38.61 -23.59
C LYS A 444 -4.47 38.22 -22.33
N GLY A 445 -4.02 37.16 -21.67
CA GLY A 445 -4.70 36.63 -20.47
C GLY A 445 -4.24 35.23 -20.08
N ILE A 446 -4.91 34.69 -19.05
CA ILE A 446 -4.67 33.32 -18.59
C ILE A 446 -5.94 32.52 -18.81
N TYR A 447 -5.78 31.38 -19.47
CA TYR A 447 -6.85 30.48 -19.88
C TYR A 447 -6.55 29.05 -19.50
N ILE A 448 -7.59 28.22 -19.46
CA ILE A 448 -7.48 26.76 -19.32
C ILE A 448 -7.86 26.14 -20.67
N ILE A 449 -6.90 25.50 -21.33
CA ILE A 449 -7.06 24.80 -22.61
C ILE A 449 -6.56 23.37 -22.44
N ASN A 450 -7.38 22.37 -22.76
CA ASN A 450 -7.02 20.96 -22.57
C ASN A 450 -6.52 20.67 -21.14
N ARG A 451 -7.21 21.24 -20.15
CA ARG A 451 -6.88 21.17 -18.70
C ARG A 451 -5.54 21.78 -18.29
N ARG A 452 -4.86 22.51 -19.19
CA ARG A 452 -3.61 23.22 -18.90
C ARG A 452 -3.85 24.72 -18.79
N LYS A 453 -3.20 25.33 -17.83
CA LYS A 453 -3.20 26.79 -17.66
C LYS A 453 -2.20 27.39 -18.64
N ILE A 454 -2.70 28.17 -19.59
CA ILE A 454 -1.92 28.80 -20.66
C ILE A 454 -1.98 30.30 -20.49
N LYS A 455 -0.81 30.95 -20.53
CA LYS A 455 -0.69 32.42 -20.53
C LYS A 455 -0.49 32.88 -21.96
N ILE A 456 -1.34 33.75 -22.44
CA ILE A 456 -1.21 34.47 -23.72
C ILE A 456 -0.61 35.85 -23.40
N GLU A 457 0.53 36.15 -23.99
CA GLU A 457 1.27 37.41 -23.78
C GLU A 457 0.87 38.54 -24.71
#